data_7bb923412cbe8b6a8758e5642295a843
#
_entry.id   7bb923412cbe8b6a8758e5642295a843
#
_cell.length_a   1.000
_cell.length_b   1.000
_cell.length_c   1.000
_cell.angle_alpha   90.00
_cell.angle_beta   90.00
_cell.angle_gamma   90.00
#
_symmetry.space_group_name_H-M   'P 1'
#
loop_
_entity.id
_entity.type
_entity.pdbx_description
1 polymer ?
#
loop_
_entity_poly.entity_id
_entity_poly.type
_entity_poly.pdbx_seq_one_letter_code
_entity_poly.pdbx_strand_id
1 'polypeptide(L)'
;VLMPDMAADCPMAHMASPETIEKVRAEYDDLAVVCYINSTAELKRHSDVCVTSANAVKIVKNLPNKNIFFIPDRNLAHYIAGLVPEKHFIYNEGFCIVHEYMEVEEIQDAKKAHPDAEVLAHPECPQAVLELADYIGSTTGIINYAGETDAQEMIICTESGVLYELEKRYPEKKFYFTETLPVCRNMKKVTLEKILHVLKTGENEVFVDDALREESKKPLERMLELAK
;
A
#
# COMPACT_ATOMS: atom_id res chain seq x y z
N VAL A 1 18.36 13.33 2.37
CA VAL A 1 18.00 12.24 1.43
C VAL A 1 18.07 12.79 0.02
N LEU A 2 18.66 12.03 -0.92
CA LEU A 2 18.70 12.40 -2.35
C LEU A 2 17.53 11.74 -3.07
N MET A 3 16.73 12.55 -3.78
CA MET A 3 15.60 12.06 -4.57
C MET A 3 15.99 11.98 -6.05
N PRO A 4 15.92 10.79 -6.69
CA PRO A 4 16.30 10.65 -8.11
C PRO A 4 15.45 11.51 -9.05
N ASP A 5 14.18 11.71 -8.71
CA ASP A 5 13.25 12.59 -9.42
C ASP A 5 12.30 13.26 -8.42
N MET A 6 12.34 14.58 -8.36
CA MET A 6 11.48 15.34 -7.45
C MET A 6 9.99 15.29 -7.80
N ALA A 7 9.64 14.88 -9.02
CA ALA A 7 8.26 14.67 -9.44
C ALA A 7 7.76 13.23 -9.23
N ALA A 8 8.62 12.34 -8.71
CA ALA A 8 8.23 10.97 -8.34
C ALA A 8 7.52 10.99 -6.99
N ASP A 9 6.25 11.32 -7.00
CA ASP A 9 5.40 11.47 -5.82
C ASP A 9 4.20 10.51 -5.89
N CYS A 10 3.68 10.11 -4.73
CA CYS A 10 2.50 9.28 -4.64
C CYS A 10 1.23 10.16 -4.48
N PRO A 11 0.32 10.22 -5.47
CA PRO A 11 -0.90 11.02 -5.36
C PRO A 11 -1.75 10.66 -4.13
N MET A 12 -1.81 9.39 -3.76
CA MET A 12 -2.53 8.93 -2.58
C MET A 12 -2.02 9.58 -1.29
N ALA A 13 -0.71 9.89 -1.20
CA ALA A 13 -0.13 10.52 -0.02
C ALA A 13 -0.73 11.88 0.32
N HIS A 14 -1.41 12.52 -0.63
CA HIS A 14 -2.07 13.83 -0.50
C HIS A 14 -3.60 13.74 -0.43
N MET A 15 -4.17 12.53 -0.35
CA MET A 15 -5.63 12.32 -0.32
C MET A 15 -6.21 12.29 1.10
N ALA A 16 -5.47 12.80 2.08
CA ALA A 16 -5.96 13.08 3.43
C ALA A 16 -5.42 14.45 3.88
N SER A 17 -6.01 15.05 4.90
CA SER A 17 -5.55 16.34 5.43
C SER A 17 -5.54 16.36 6.96
N PRO A 18 -4.69 17.21 7.59
CA PRO A 18 -4.72 17.44 9.02
C PRO A 18 -6.10 17.88 9.54
N GLU A 19 -6.79 18.75 8.79
CA GLU A 19 -8.12 19.26 9.15
C GLU A 19 -9.16 18.13 9.24
N THR A 20 -9.09 17.16 8.30
CA THR A 20 -9.95 15.97 8.35
C THR A 20 -9.65 15.11 9.58
N ILE A 21 -8.37 14.94 9.92
CA ILE A 21 -7.96 14.21 11.13
C ILE A 21 -8.51 14.88 12.38
N GLU A 22 -8.34 16.21 12.52
CA GLU A 22 -8.83 16.98 13.66
C GLU A 22 -10.35 16.91 13.78
N LYS A 23 -11.07 16.99 12.67
CA LYS A 23 -12.54 16.85 12.65
C LYS A 23 -12.96 15.48 13.18
N VAL A 24 -12.37 14.40 12.69
CA VAL A 24 -12.70 13.04 13.16
C VAL A 24 -12.32 12.86 14.63
N ARG A 25 -11.18 13.41 15.07
CA ARG A 25 -10.79 13.39 16.50
C ARG A 25 -11.80 14.11 17.42
N ALA A 26 -12.46 15.16 16.91
CA ALA A 26 -13.48 15.87 17.68
C ALA A 26 -14.81 15.09 17.79
N GLU A 27 -15.05 14.13 16.87
CA GLU A 27 -16.28 13.32 16.85
C GLU A 27 -16.17 12.02 17.67
N TYR A 28 -14.95 11.53 17.96
CA TYR A 28 -14.71 10.23 18.61
C TYR A 28 -13.70 10.34 19.76
N ASP A 29 -14.13 10.06 21.00
CA ASP A 29 -13.26 10.14 22.19
C ASP A 29 -12.19 9.03 22.24
N ASP A 30 -12.50 7.81 21.78
CA ASP A 30 -11.59 6.66 21.76
C ASP A 30 -11.17 6.37 20.32
N LEU A 31 -10.34 7.24 19.73
CA LEU A 31 -9.88 7.17 18.35
C LEU A 31 -8.37 6.90 18.27
N ALA A 32 -7.98 5.99 17.38
CA ALA A 32 -6.63 5.92 16.85
C ALA A 32 -6.62 6.30 15.36
N VAL A 33 -5.75 7.24 14.98
CA VAL A 33 -5.47 7.57 13.59
C VAL A 33 -4.35 6.67 13.10
N VAL A 34 -4.69 5.74 12.22
CA VAL A 34 -3.78 4.76 11.61
C VAL A 34 -3.38 5.26 10.23
N CYS A 35 -2.11 5.57 10.06
CA CYS A 35 -1.58 6.17 8.85
C CYS A 35 -0.81 5.14 8.01
N TYR A 36 -1.31 4.83 6.83
CA TYR A 36 -0.54 4.04 5.88
C TYR A 36 0.75 4.76 5.50
N ILE A 37 1.84 3.99 5.37
CA ILE A 37 3.19 4.54 5.16
C ILE A 37 3.29 5.46 3.93
N ASN A 38 2.46 5.22 2.90
CA ASN A 38 2.37 6.05 1.71
C ASN A 38 1.57 7.34 1.99
N SER A 39 2.14 8.20 2.82
CA SER A 39 1.59 9.48 3.26
C SER A 39 2.72 10.50 3.51
N THR A 40 2.37 11.77 3.64
CA THR A 40 3.33 12.84 3.90
C THR A 40 3.83 12.82 5.36
N ALA A 41 4.97 13.45 5.63
CA ALA A 41 5.46 13.65 7.01
C ALA A 41 4.43 14.47 7.84
N GLU A 42 3.75 15.43 7.20
CA GLU A 42 2.70 16.23 7.84
C GLU A 42 1.51 15.36 8.32
N LEU A 43 1.02 14.44 7.50
CA LEU A 43 -0.01 13.49 7.94
C LEU A 43 0.46 12.57 9.06
N LYS A 44 1.71 12.12 8.99
CA LYS A 44 2.30 11.27 10.02
C LYS A 44 2.34 11.95 11.38
N ARG A 45 2.73 13.24 11.46
CA ARG A 45 2.77 13.96 12.75
C ARG A 45 1.41 14.07 13.44
N HIS A 46 0.31 14.03 12.68
CA HIS A 46 -1.06 14.05 13.20
C HIS A 46 -1.62 12.64 13.47
N SER A 47 -0.83 11.59 13.25
CA SER A 47 -1.25 10.20 13.37
C SER A 47 -0.72 9.55 14.65
N ASP A 48 -1.40 8.49 15.11
CA ASP A 48 -1.01 7.75 16.33
C ASP A 48 -0.05 6.60 16.03
N VAL A 49 -0.17 5.99 14.84
CA VAL A 49 0.69 4.90 14.39
C VAL A 49 0.74 4.84 12.86
N CYS A 50 1.90 4.48 12.33
CA CYS A 50 2.03 4.11 10.91
C CYS A 50 1.84 2.61 10.72
N VAL A 51 1.45 2.22 9.50
CA VAL A 51 1.33 0.82 9.08
C VAL A 51 1.79 0.64 7.64
N THR A 52 2.11 -0.60 7.29
CA THR A 52 2.29 -1.07 5.92
C THR A 52 1.21 -2.09 5.60
N SER A 53 0.98 -2.42 4.33
CA SER A 53 0.05 -3.50 3.95
C SER A 53 0.42 -4.85 4.58
N ALA A 54 1.69 -5.08 4.92
CA ALA A 54 2.16 -6.31 5.54
C ALA A 54 1.86 -6.42 7.05
N ASN A 55 1.77 -5.30 7.79
CA ASN A 55 1.66 -5.31 9.25
C ASN A 55 0.37 -4.67 9.79
N ALA A 56 -0.45 -4.06 8.94
CA ALA A 56 -1.60 -3.27 9.35
C ALA A 56 -2.61 -4.08 10.20
N VAL A 57 -2.94 -5.30 9.78
CA VAL A 57 -3.88 -6.17 10.52
C VAL A 57 -3.37 -6.45 11.93
N LYS A 58 -2.09 -6.81 12.07
CA LYS A 58 -1.46 -7.09 13.37
C LYS A 58 -1.47 -5.87 14.28
N ILE A 59 -1.08 -4.71 13.73
CA ILE A 59 -1.01 -3.46 14.49
C ILE A 59 -2.40 -3.02 14.94
N VAL A 60 -3.40 -3.00 14.03
CA VAL A 60 -4.77 -2.59 14.36
C VAL A 60 -5.39 -3.49 15.43
N LYS A 61 -5.16 -4.80 15.38
CA LYS A 61 -5.59 -5.74 16.44
C LYS A 61 -4.98 -5.40 17.80
N ASN A 62 -3.72 -4.95 17.82
CA ASN A 62 -3.00 -4.64 19.06
C ASN A 62 -3.29 -3.23 19.61
N LEU A 63 -3.97 -2.35 18.85
CA LEU A 63 -4.35 -1.05 19.36
C LEU A 63 -5.45 -1.19 20.42
N PRO A 64 -5.38 -0.44 21.57
CA PRO A 64 -6.41 -0.48 22.58
C PRO A 64 -7.72 0.18 22.12
N ASN A 65 -7.64 1.14 21.21
CA ASN A 65 -8.76 1.96 20.74
C ASN A 65 -9.80 1.13 19.98
N LYS A 66 -11.06 1.45 20.18
CA LYS A 66 -12.18 0.84 19.47
C LYS A 66 -12.40 1.46 18.09
N ASN A 67 -12.26 2.80 18.02
CA ASN A 67 -12.46 3.55 16.79
C ASN A 67 -11.11 3.71 16.05
N ILE A 68 -11.10 3.41 14.76
CA ILE A 68 -9.92 3.47 13.90
C ILE A 68 -10.22 4.40 12.73
N PHE A 69 -9.56 5.54 12.66
CA PHE A 69 -9.55 6.36 11.45
C PHE A 69 -8.36 5.97 10.60
N PHE A 70 -8.62 5.27 9.50
CA PHE A 70 -7.57 4.79 8.61
C PHE A 70 -7.36 5.74 7.43
N ILE A 71 -6.14 6.20 7.26
CA ILE A 71 -5.74 7.12 6.19
C ILE A 71 -4.50 6.63 5.44
N PRO A 72 -4.27 7.03 4.16
CA PRO A 72 -5.22 7.67 3.28
C PRO A 72 -6.11 6.69 2.49
N ASP A 73 -5.73 5.39 2.37
CA ASP A 73 -6.31 4.40 1.45
C ASP A 73 -7.57 3.73 2.00
N ARG A 74 -8.72 3.94 1.32
CA ARG A 74 -10.01 3.36 1.72
C ARG A 74 -10.09 1.85 1.47
N ASN A 75 -9.51 1.36 0.38
CA ASN A 75 -9.61 -0.05 0.01
C ASN A 75 -8.83 -0.92 0.99
N LEU A 76 -7.59 -0.52 1.31
CA LEU A 76 -6.81 -1.17 2.36
C LEU A 76 -7.54 -1.11 3.70
N ALA A 77 -8.18 0.02 4.04
CA ALA A 77 -8.97 0.15 5.26
C ALA A 77 -10.14 -0.82 5.29
N HIS A 78 -10.91 -0.96 4.20
CA HIS A 78 -12.01 -1.92 4.08
C HIS A 78 -11.54 -3.36 4.21
N TYR A 79 -10.44 -3.72 3.56
CA TYR A 79 -9.84 -5.03 3.69
C TYR A 79 -9.47 -5.36 5.15
N ILE A 80 -8.79 -4.42 5.84
CA ILE A 80 -8.40 -4.62 7.24
C ILE A 80 -9.63 -4.71 8.14
N ALA A 81 -10.64 -3.88 7.91
CA ALA A 81 -11.89 -3.89 8.69
C ALA A 81 -12.60 -5.25 8.62
N GLY A 82 -12.60 -5.90 7.45
CA GLY A 82 -13.11 -7.27 7.30
C GLY A 82 -12.36 -8.31 8.14
N LEU A 83 -11.07 -8.10 8.41
CA LEU A 83 -10.23 -9.00 9.20
C LEU A 83 -10.17 -8.65 10.71
N VAL A 84 -10.70 -7.48 11.10
CA VAL A 84 -10.71 -6.97 12.48
C VAL A 84 -12.11 -6.42 12.81
N PRO A 85 -13.15 -7.27 12.79
CA PRO A 85 -14.55 -6.84 12.92
C PRO A 85 -14.90 -6.28 14.30
N GLU A 86 -14.05 -6.49 15.30
CA GLU A 86 -14.19 -5.93 16.64
C GLU A 86 -13.90 -4.43 16.74
N LYS A 87 -13.28 -3.84 15.70
CA LYS A 87 -12.98 -2.42 15.61
C LYS A 87 -14.00 -1.70 14.75
N HIS A 88 -14.27 -0.45 15.07
CA HIS A 88 -15.10 0.43 14.27
C HIS A 88 -14.22 1.32 13.39
N PHE A 89 -14.31 1.14 12.08
CA PHE A 89 -13.50 1.90 11.12
C PHE A 89 -14.24 3.14 10.63
N ILE A 90 -13.52 4.24 10.61
CA ILE A 90 -13.86 5.47 9.92
C ILE A 90 -12.92 5.53 8.69
N TYR A 91 -13.50 5.74 7.52
CA TYR A 91 -12.78 5.68 6.26
C TYR A 91 -12.45 7.08 5.74
N ASN A 92 -11.25 7.23 5.22
CA ASN A 92 -10.88 8.35 4.37
C ASN A 92 -11.21 7.98 2.91
N GLU A 93 -11.42 8.98 2.04
CA GLU A 93 -11.84 8.74 0.63
C GLU A 93 -10.66 8.57 -0.34
N GLY A 94 -9.41 8.49 0.16
CA GLY A 94 -8.23 8.30 -0.66
C GLY A 94 -8.10 6.87 -1.18
N PHE A 95 -7.31 6.70 -2.24
CA PHE A 95 -7.09 5.41 -2.90
C PHE A 95 -5.79 5.39 -3.72
N CYS A 96 -5.26 4.21 -4.00
CA CYS A 96 -4.18 4.04 -4.94
C CYS A 96 -4.71 4.08 -6.39
N ILE A 97 -4.24 5.03 -7.19
CA ILE A 97 -4.69 5.21 -8.58
C ILE A 97 -4.38 4.02 -9.50
N VAL A 98 -3.48 3.13 -9.10
CA VAL A 98 -3.15 1.92 -9.88
C VAL A 98 -4.11 0.80 -9.56
N HIS A 99 -4.36 0.57 -8.27
CA HIS A 99 -5.19 -0.54 -7.83
C HIS A 99 -6.69 -0.24 -7.95
N GLU A 100 -7.11 1.02 -7.74
CA GLU A 100 -8.51 1.44 -7.82
C GLU A 100 -9.15 1.19 -9.18
N TYR A 101 -8.37 1.31 -10.26
CA TYR A 101 -8.86 1.17 -11.63
C TYR A 101 -8.65 -0.22 -12.23
N MET A 102 -8.36 -1.23 -11.41
CA MET A 102 -8.41 -2.62 -11.86
C MET A 102 -9.84 -3.07 -12.05
N GLU A 103 -10.15 -3.57 -13.23
CA GLU A 103 -11.51 -3.96 -13.62
C GLU A 103 -11.73 -5.47 -13.44
N VAL A 104 -12.87 -5.81 -12.83
CA VAL A 104 -13.29 -7.20 -12.59
C VAL A 104 -13.37 -7.99 -13.89
N GLU A 105 -13.91 -7.38 -14.94
CA GLU A 105 -14.07 -7.98 -16.25
C GLU A 105 -12.73 -8.42 -16.86
N GLU A 106 -11.70 -7.58 -16.76
CA GLU A 106 -10.37 -7.92 -17.28
C GLU A 106 -9.75 -9.10 -16.50
N ILE A 107 -9.95 -9.17 -15.18
CA ILE A 107 -9.47 -10.29 -14.35
C ILE A 107 -10.20 -11.58 -14.71
N GLN A 108 -11.54 -11.51 -14.92
CA GLN A 108 -12.33 -12.64 -15.35
C GLN A 108 -11.92 -13.14 -16.74
N ASP A 109 -11.58 -12.24 -17.65
CA ASP A 109 -11.11 -12.59 -18.99
C ASP A 109 -9.71 -13.21 -18.94
N ALA A 110 -8.82 -12.68 -18.11
CA ALA A 110 -7.52 -13.31 -17.83
C ALA A 110 -7.70 -14.73 -17.24
N LYS A 111 -8.65 -14.90 -16.32
CA LYS A 111 -8.95 -16.22 -15.73
C LYS A 111 -9.58 -17.18 -16.75
N LYS A 112 -10.37 -16.71 -17.71
CA LYS A 112 -10.87 -17.55 -18.81
C LYS A 112 -9.74 -18.00 -19.75
N ALA A 113 -8.77 -17.12 -20.00
CA ALA A 113 -7.59 -17.43 -20.83
C ALA A 113 -6.61 -18.38 -20.11
N HIS A 114 -6.56 -18.30 -18.79
CA HIS A 114 -5.66 -19.07 -17.92
C HIS A 114 -6.44 -19.70 -16.76
N PRO A 115 -7.26 -20.73 -17.02
CA PRO A 115 -8.23 -21.27 -16.04
C PRO A 115 -7.57 -21.88 -14.80
N ASP A 116 -6.34 -22.36 -14.91
CA ASP A 116 -5.57 -22.96 -13.80
C ASP A 116 -4.75 -21.93 -13.01
N ALA A 117 -4.69 -20.66 -13.46
CA ALA A 117 -3.93 -19.61 -12.80
C ALA A 117 -4.62 -19.13 -11.51
N GLU A 118 -3.88 -19.01 -10.41
CA GLU A 118 -4.37 -18.35 -9.19
C GLU A 118 -4.32 -16.83 -9.33
N VAL A 119 -5.31 -16.14 -8.78
CA VAL A 119 -5.39 -14.67 -8.74
C VAL A 119 -4.76 -14.15 -7.46
N LEU A 120 -3.70 -13.37 -7.57
CA LEU A 120 -3.00 -12.78 -6.43
C LEU A 120 -3.18 -11.28 -6.41
N ALA A 121 -3.85 -10.71 -5.39
CA ALA A 121 -4.22 -9.31 -5.33
C ALA A 121 -3.59 -8.54 -4.17
N HIS A 122 -3.27 -7.27 -4.41
CA HIS A 122 -2.89 -6.35 -3.35
C HIS A 122 -4.14 -5.81 -2.63
N PRO A 123 -4.11 -5.63 -1.29
CA PRO A 123 -5.28 -5.18 -0.54
C PRO A 123 -5.71 -3.72 -0.80
N GLU A 124 -4.98 -2.96 -1.60
CA GLU A 124 -5.40 -1.66 -2.14
C GLU A 124 -6.38 -1.79 -3.33
N CYS A 125 -6.62 -3.00 -3.84
CA CYS A 125 -7.63 -3.24 -4.88
C CYS A 125 -9.04 -3.05 -4.34
N PRO A 126 -10.01 -2.66 -5.20
CA PRO A 126 -11.43 -2.63 -4.83
C PRO A 126 -11.92 -3.99 -4.32
N GLN A 127 -12.92 -3.97 -3.44
CA GLN A 127 -13.49 -5.17 -2.83
C GLN A 127 -13.90 -6.22 -3.88
N ALA A 128 -14.52 -5.78 -5.00
CA ALA A 128 -14.95 -6.67 -6.07
C ALA A 128 -13.80 -7.42 -6.76
N VAL A 129 -12.60 -6.83 -6.80
CA VAL A 129 -11.37 -7.49 -7.28
C VAL A 129 -10.85 -8.47 -6.22
N LEU A 130 -10.86 -8.07 -4.94
CA LEU A 130 -10.42 -8.93 -3.84
C LEU A 130 -11.27 -10.19 -3.70
N GLU A 131 -12.56 -10.13 -4.04
CA GLU A 131 -13.47 -11.29 -4.04
C GLU A 131 -13.13 -12.33 -5.11
N LEU A 132 -12.37 -11.97 -6.13
CA LEU A 132 -11.88 -12.90 -7.15
C LEU A 132 -10.51 -13.51 -6.81
N ALA A 133 -9.83 -13.00 -5.76
CA ALA A 133 -8.47 -13.38 -5.45
C ALA A 133 -8.41 -14.70 -4.66
N ASP A 134 -7.52 -15.59 -5.06
CA ASP A 134 -7.13 -16.80 -4.32
C ASP A 134 -6.18 -16.42 -3.17
N TYR A 135 -5.41 -15.34 -3.32
CA TYR A 135 -4.54 -14.79 -2.28
C TYR A 135 -4.59 -13.27 -2.26
N ILE A 136 -4.69 -12.69 -1.06
CA ILE A 136 -4.61 -11.24 -0.84
C ILE A 136 -3.46 -10.95 0.11
N GLY A 137 -2.52 -10.10 -0.33
CA GLY A 137 -1.38 -9.74 0.50
C GLY A 137 -0.56 -8.57 -0.03
N SER A 138 0.39 -8.12 0.79
CA SER A 138 1.37 -7.11 0.37
C SER A 138 2.20 -7.61 -0.82
N THR A 139 2.91 -6.71 -1.51
CA THR A 139 3.82 -7.08 -2.60
C THR A 139 4.80 -8.19 -2.18
N THR A 140 5.40 -8.08 -0.98
CA THR A 140 6.26 -9.14 -0.44
C THR A 140 5.46 -10.42 -0.17
N GLY A 141 4.23 -10.30 0.32
CA GLY A 141 3.34 -11.46 0.54
C GLY A 141 3.03 -12.19 -0.77
N ILE A 142 2.69 -11.46 -1.83
CA ILE A 142 2.45 -12.02 -3.16
C ILE A 142 3.69 -12.77 -3.68
N ILE A 143 4.88 -12.14 -3.55
CA ILE A 143 6.14 -12.78 -3.98
C ILE A 143 6.39 -14.07 -3.20
N ASN A 144 6.20 -14.07 -1.88
CA ASN A 144 6.43 -15.27 -1.05
C ASN A 144 5.39 -16.36 -1.35
N TYR A 145 4.10 -15.98 -1.44
CA TYR A 145 3.03 -16.92 -1.77
C TYR A 145 3.26 -17.60 -3.13
N ALA A 146 3.78 -16.88 -4.13
CA ALA A 146 4.14 -17.46 -5.42
C ALA A 146 5.18 -18.61 -5.30
N GLY A 147 6.00 -18.60 -4.24
CA GLY A 147 6.94 -19.70 -3.96
C GLY A 147 6.36 -20.81 -3.10
N GLU A 148 5.28 -20.54 -2.37
CA GLU A 148 4.67 -21.49 -1.42
C GLU A 148 3.54 -22.32 -2.08
N THR A 149 2.82 -21.74 -3.06
CA THR A 149 1.75 -22.43 -3.77
C THR A 149 2.27 -23.43 -4.78
N ASP A 150 1.52 -24.52 -4.98
CA ASP A 150 1.76 -25.52 -6.02
C ASP A 150 1.35 -25.02 -7.43
N ALA A 151 0.58 -23.93 -7.53
CA ALA A 151 0.15 -23.35 -8.79
C ALA A 151 1.35 -22.93 -9.63
N GLN A 152 1.29 -23.25 -10.94
CA GLN A 152 2.35 -22.94 -11.91
C GLN A 152 2.07 -21.63 -12.68
N GLU A 153 0.86 -21.13 -12.61
CA GLU A 153 0.39 -19.95 -13.33
C GLU A 153 -0.33 -19.02 -12.36
N MET A 154 -0.10 -17.71 -12.45
CA MET A 154 -0.71 -16.70 -11.57
C MET A 154 -1.11 -15.47 -12.36
N ILE A 155 -2.27 -14.90 -12.03
CA ILE A 155 -2.73 -13.59 -12.48
C ILE A 155 -2.43 -12.59 -11.38
N ILE A 156 -1.64 -11.57 -11.70
CA ILE A 156 -1.10 -10.61 -10.72
C ILE A 156 -1.89 -9.31 -10.75
N CYS A 157 -2.61 -9.04 -9.66
CA CYS A 157 -3.41 -7.83 -9.45
C CYS A 157 -2.68 -6.86 -8.51
N THR A 158 -1.53 -6.37 -8.97
CA THR A 158 -0.75 -5.28 -8.36
C THR A 158 0.16 -4.62 -9.40
N GLU A 159 0.90 -3.58 -9.00
CA GLU A 159 1.80 -2.81 -9.89
C GLU A 159 2.81 -3.74 -10.58
N SER A 160 2.93 -3.58 -11.89
CA SER A 160 3.66 -4.50 -12.79
C SER A 160 5.15 -4.66 -12.50
N GLY A 161 5.76 -3.75 -11.74
CA GLY A 161 7.18 -3.85 -11.36
C GLY A 161 7.50 -5.07 -10.48
N VAL A 162 6.50 -5.70 -9.88
CA VAL A 162 6.67 -6.95 -9.13
C VAL A 162 7.14 -8.11 -10.00
N LEU A 163 6.84 -8.06 -11.31
CA LEU A 163 7.17 -9.13 -12.27
C LEU A 163 8.65 -9.49 -12.25
N TYR A 164 9.53 -8.49 -12.18
CA TYR A 164 10.97 -8.74 -12.16
C TYR A 164 11.40 -9.66 -11.01
N GLU A 165 10.87 -9.43 -9.79
CA GLU A 165 11.21 -10.29 -8.64
C GLU A 165 10.54 -11.67 -8.74
N LEU A 166 9.33 -11.75 -9.28
CA LEU A 166 8.62 -13.01 -9.49
C LEU A 166 9.37 -13.92 -10.48
N GLU A 167 9.68 -13.40 -11.67
CA GLU A 167 10.42 -14.15 -12.70
C GLU A 167 11.84 -14.54 -12.28
N LYS A 168 12.52 -13.64 -11.53
CA LYS A 168 13.86 -13.91 -11.02
C LYS A 168 13.89 -15.02 -9.98
N ARG A 169 12.86 -15.07 -9.09
CA ARG A 169 12.79 -16.08 -8.01
C ARG A 169 12.18 -17.39 -8.46
N TYR A 170 11.24 -17.34 -9.40
CA TYR A 170 10.44 -18.48 -9.83
C TYR A 170 10.38 -18.54 -11.36
N PRO A 171 11.53 -18.76 -12.03
CA PRO A 171 11.64 -18.73 -13.49
C PRO A 171 10.85 -19.85 -14.19
N GLU A 172 10.44 -20.88 -13.46
CA GLU A 172 9.62 -22.00 -13.96
C GLU A 172 8.13 -21.68 -13.96
N LYS A 173 7.67 -20.66 -13.20
CA LYS A 173 6.27 -20.26 -13.09
C LYS A 173 5.92 -19.16 -14.09
N LYS A 174 4.64 -19.05 -14.43
CA LYS A 174 4.13 -18.05 -15.36
C LYS A 174 3.29 -17.01 -14.63
N PHE A 175 3.50 -15.75 -14.97
CA PHE A 175 2.82 -14.62 -14.37
C PHE A 175 2.12 -13.81 -15.46
N TYR A 176 0.84 -13.58 -15.29
CA TYR A 176 -0.02 -12.84 -16.21
C TYR A 176 -0.53 -11.57 -15.54
N PHE A 177 -0.84 -10.59 -16.34
CA PHE A 177 -1.52 -9.37 -15.93
C PHE A 177 -2.83 -9.24 -16.71
N THR A 178 -3.67 -8.30 -16.30
CA THR A 178 -4.84 -7.85 -17.03
C THR A 178 -4.43 -7.19 -18.37
N GLU A 179 -5.40 -7.04 -19.31
CA GLU A 179 -5.15 -6.35 -20.59
C GLU A 179 -4.63 -4.94 -20.34
N THR A 180 -5.26 -4.20 -19.43
CA THR A 180 -4.75 -2.92 -18.92
C THR A 180 -3.64 -3.19 -17.91
N LEU A 181 -2.37 -3.04 -18.35
CA LEU A 181 -1.23 -3.28 -17.48
C LEU A 181 -1.20 -2.28 -16.31
N PRO A 182 -1.19 -2.74 -15.04
CA PRO A 182 -1.17 -1.87 -13.87
C PRO A 182 0.21 -1.21 -13.65
N VAL A 183 0.42 -0.04 -14.22
CA VAL A 183 1.69 0.70 -14.17
C VAL A 183 1.56 1.98 -13.36
N CYS A 184 2.35 2.12 -12.32
CA CYS A 184 2.49 3.39 -11.60
C CYS A 184 3.47 4.32 -12.31
N ARG A 185 2.93 5.27 -13.08
CA ARG A 185 3.74 6.26 -13.82
C ARG A 185 4.64 7.10 -12.91
N ASN A 186 4.27 7.27 -11.65
CA ASN A 186 5.08 8.02 -10.68
C ASN A 186 6.29 7.21 -10.20
N MET A 187 6.12 5.91 -9.90
CA MET A 187 7.25 5.02 -9.60
C MET A 187 8.23 4.94 -10.78
N LYS A 188 7.72 4.87 -12.02
CA LYS A 188 8.54 4.76 -13.23
C LYS A 188 9.31 6.05 -13.61
N LYS A 189 9.09 7.17 -12.90
CA LYS A 189 9.94 8.37 -13.02
C LYS A 189 11.34 8.14 -12.45
N VAL A 190 11.48 7.25 -11.48
CA VAL A 190 12.78 6.86 -10.91
C VAL A 190 13.44 5.85 -11.84
N THR A 191 14.58 6.23 -12.43
CA THR A 191 15.37 5.38 -13.33
C THR A 191 16.80 5.20 -12.79
N LEU A 192 17.50 4.19 -13.28
CA LEU A 192 18.89 3.94 -12.88
C LEU A 192 19.81 5.13 -13.22
N GLU A 193 19.57 5.79 -14.35
CA GLU A 193 20.33 6.97 -14.78
C GLU A 193 20.15 8.13 -13.81
N LYS A 194 18.90 8.37 -13.36
CA LYS A 194 18.59 9.42 -12.37
C LYS A 194 19.18 9.10 -11.00
N ILE A 195 19.13 7.83 -10.58
CA ILE A 195 19.80 7.39 -9.34
C ILE A 195 21.29 7.65 -9.43
N LEU A 196 21.94 7.23 -10.53
CA LEU A 196 23.36 7.44 -10.75
C LEU A 196 23.71 8.94 -10.78
N HIS A 197 22.85 9.75 -11.41
CA HIS A 197 23.05 11.19 -11.49
C HIS A 197 23.08 11.83 -10.09
N VAL A 198 22.05 11.64 -9.25
CA VAL A 198 22.01 12.25 -7.93
C VAL A 198 23.11 11.75 -6.99
N LEU A 199 23.53 10.49 -7.14
CA LEU A 199 24.65 9.95 -6.37
C LEU A 199 26.00 10.61 -6.75
N LYS A 200 26.16 11.01 -8.03
CA LYS A 200 27.37 11.69 -8.51
C LYS A 200 27.38 13.18 -8.20
N THR A 201 26.23 13.83 -8.28
CA THR A 201 26.11 15.29 -8.20
C THR A 201 25.72 15.81 -6.82
N GLY A 202 25.02 14.99 -6.01
CA GLY A 202 24.42 15.42 -4.76
C GLY A 202 23.19 16.32 -4.95
N GLU A 203 22.67 16.45 -6.17
CA GLU A 203 21.46 17.22 -6.46
C GLU A 203 20.21 16.59 -5.87
N ASN A 204 19.11 17.35 -5.84
CA ASN A 204 17.80 16.93 -5.35
C ASN A 204 17.83 16.45 -3.88
N GLU A 205 18.63 17.10 -3.04
CA GLU A 205 18.61 16.82 -1.62
C GLU A 205 17.31 17.33 -0.98
N VAL A 206 16.60 16.44 -0.27
CA VAL A 206 15.36 16.75 0.44
C VAL A 206 15.65 16.84 1.92
N PHE A 207 15.25 17.95 2.49
CA PHE A 207 15.31 18.23 3.93
C PHE A 207 13.89 18.23 4.49
N VAL A 208 13.74 17.63 5.66
CA VAL A 208 12.53 17.74 6.47
C VAL A 208 12.89 18.60 7.67
N ASP A 209 12.08 19.60 7.97
CA ASP A 209 12.24 20.45 9.15
C ASP A 209 12.41 19.57 10.41
N ASP A 210 13.31 19.96 11.31
CA ASP A 210 13.68 19.16 12.48
C ASP A 210 12.48 18.89 13.40
N ALA A 211 11.61 19.85 13.62
CA ALA A 211 10.41 19.67 14.46
C ALA A 211 9.43 18.70 13.81
N LEU A 212 9.17 18.86 12.50
CA LEU A 212 8.33 17.95 11.73
C LEU A 212 8.91 16.53 11.71
N ARG A 213 10.23 16.40 11.56
CA ARG A 213 10.93 15.12 11.57
C ARG A 213 10.75 14.40 12.90
N GLU A 214 10.98 15.07 14.02
CA GLU A 214 10.84 14.47 15.36
C GLU A 214 9.38 14.08 15.67
N GLU A 215 8.41 14.87 15.22
CA GLU A 215 6.99 14.56 15.42
C GLU A 215 6.52 13.40 14.53
N SER A 216 6.85 13.42 13.25
CA SER A 216 6.45 12.38 12.30
C SER A 216 7.16 11.02 12.52
N LYS A 217 8.29 11.01 13.24
CA LYS A 217 9.00 9.81 13.63
C LYS A 217 8.25 8.98 14.68
N LYS A 218 7.52 9.61 15.59
CA LYS A 218 6.81 8.93 16.69
C LYS A 218 5.85 7.82 16.21
N PRO A 219 4.92 8.05 15.25
CA PRO A 219 4.05 7.00 14.75
C PRO A 219 4.80 5.92 13.96
N LEU A 220 5.96 6.21 13.37
CA LEU A 220 6.83 5.22 12.74
C LEU A 220 7.51 4.32 13.78
N GLU A 221 8.01 4.87 14.87
CA GLU A 221 8.58 4.10 15.99
C GLU A 221 7.51 3.21 16.63
N ARG A 222 6.30 3.74 16.85
CA ARG A 222 5.16 2.97 17.36
C ARG A 222 4.77 1.81 16.42
N MET A 223 4.86 2.00 15.11
CA MET A 223 4.69 0.90 14.15
C MET A 223 5.68 -0.24 14.43
N LEU A 224 6.96 0.09 14.60
CA LEU A 224 8.00 -0.92 14.87
C LEU A 224 7.82 -1.63 16.23
N GLU A 225 7.27 -0.94 17.21
CA GLU A 225 6.93 -1.53 18.53
C GLU A 225 5.78 -2.53 18.42
N LEU A 226 4.69 -2.14 17.76
CA LEU A 226 3.47 -2.95 17.65
C LEU A 226 3.56 -4.07 16.61
N ALA A 227 4.53 -4.00 15.70
CA ALA A 227 4.77 -5.05 14.71
C ALA A 227 5.60 -6.24 15.24
N LYS A 228 6.20 -6.12 16.44
CA LYS A 228 6.93 -7.21 17.11
C LYS A 228 5.92 -8.24 17.63
#